data_2d7055661350b30d72aefe65847f6e61
#
_entry.id   2d7055661350b30d72aefe65847f6e61
#
_cell.length_a   1.000
_cell.length_b   1.000
_cell.length_c   1.000
_cell.angle_alpha   90.00
_cell.angle_beta   90.00
_cell.angle_gamma   90.00
#
_symmetry.space_group_name_H-M   'P 1'
#
loop_
_entity.id
_entity.type
_entity.pdbx_description
1 polymer ?
#
loop_
_entity_poly.entity_id
_entity_poly.type
_entity_poly.pdbx_seq_one_letter_code
_entity_poly.pdbx_strand_id
1 'polypeptide(L)'
;MQTFASWTGNATGDRGAAAAIGNFDGVHLGHRVVIEAARAEAAKRGAPLGILTFEPHPREFFAPDAPPFRLMNAEARANRLAKLGVDHLYELPFDARLAGLSPEAFAREVIVDGLGLSHVVVGADFCFGKGRAGTVEDLVRFGAEMGFGVTAVPLLSNHVGEVSSTSIRHALSEGRPGDAAGMLGHWHRIEGEVLHGDARGRALGFPTANMSIRGLHRPRFGVYAVRVDVLSGPHRGTYDGAASIGIRPMFGENVPNCESYLFDFEGDLYGTHLSVALVEFLRDEAKFDSLNALVAQIDADCTRARAVLAGDLPLPFARD
;
A
#
# COMPACT_ATOMS: atom_id res chain seq x y z
N MET A 1 4.39 14.56 -8.11
CA MET A 1 3.24 13.76 -8.58
C MET A 1 1.97 14.59 -8.45
N GLN A 2 1.21 14.74 -9.53
CA GLN A 2 -0.09 15.40 -9.54
C GLN A 2 -1.19 14.33 -9.45
N THR A 3 -2.23 14.57 -8.63
CA THR A 3 -3.32 13.61 -8.43
C THR A 3 -4.62 14.13 -9.05
N PHE A 4 -5.31 13.26 -9.79
CA PHE A 4 -6.57 13.53 -10.46
C PHE A 4 -7.65 12.60 -9.91
N ALA A 5 -8.70 13.15 -9.32
CA ALA A 5 -9.81 12.39 -8.73
C ALA A 5 -11.03 12.28 -9.67
N SER A 6 -10.87 12.61 -10.95
CA SER A 6 -11.95 12.54 -11.93
C SER A 6 -11.39 12.31 -13.33
N TRP A 7 -12.14 11.62 -14.18
CA TRP A 7 -11.85 11.55 -15.63
C TRP A 7 -12.60 12.58 -16.46
N THR A 8 -13.38 13.44 -15.82
CA THR A 8 -14.12 14.51 -16.50
C THR A 8 -13.57 15.88 -16.09
N GLY A 9 -13.48 16.81 -17.03
CA GLY A 9 -13.08 18.19 -16.76
C GLY A 9 -11.57 18.42 -16.60
N ASN A 10 -10.72 17.47 -16.99
CA ASN A 10 -9.27 17.63 -16.95
C ASN A 10 -8.81 18.68 -17.98
N ALA A 11 -7.83 19.51 -17.58
CA ALA A 11 -7.25 20.50 -18.45
C ALA A 11 -6.49 19.84 -19.62
N THR A 12 -6.45 20.52 -20.78
CA THR A 12 -5.76 20.02 -21.98
C THR A 12 -4.25 19.79 -21.76
N GLY A 13 -3.64 20.49 -20.80
CA GLY A 13 -2.22 20.36 -20.47
C GLY A 13 -1.84 19.07 -19.70
N ASP A 14 -2.82 18.36 -19.16
CA ASP A 14 -2.60 17.12 -18.38
C ASP A 14 -2.83 15.85 -19.21
N ARG A 15 -3.00 15.99 -20.51
CA ARG A 15 -3.27 14.88 -21.46
C ARG A 15 -1.99 14.35 -22.07
N GLY A 16 -2.08 13.14 -22.64
CA GLY A 16 -0.98 12.52 -23.37
C GLY A 16 -0.10 11.58 -22.57
N ALA A 17 -0.37 11.40 -21.26
CA ALA A 17 0.41 10.50 -20.42
C ALA A 17 0.40 9.06 -20.94
N ALA A 18 1.51 8.34 -20.68
CA ALA A 18 1.55 6.88 -20.77
C ALA A 18 1.29 6.31 -19.36
N ALA A 19 0.22 5.53 -19.19
CA ALA A 19 -0.25 5.14 -17.89
C ALA A 19 -0.30 3.61 -17.70
N ALA A 20 0.16 3.14 -16.54
CA ALA A 20 -0.12 1.79 -16.07
C ALA A 20 -1.51 1.75 -15.42
N ILE A 21 -2.32 0.73 -15.75
CA ILE A 21 -3.68 0.56 -15.20
C ILE A 21 -3.71 -0.65 -14.26
N GLY A 22 -4.20 -0.46 -13.04
CA GLY A 22 -4.33 -1.54 -12.06
C GLY A 22 -4.79 -1.03 -10.69
N ASN A 23 -4.98 -1.96 -9.75
CA ASN A 23 -5.35 -1.59 -8.38
C ASN A 23 -4.15 -1.14 -7.54
N PHE A 24 -2.95 -1.59 -7.87
CA PHE A 24 -1.68 -1.28 -7.21
C PHE A 24 -1.70 -1.47 -5.69
N ASP A 25 -2.51 -2.43 -5.20
CA ASP A 25 -2.57 -2.76 -3.77
C ASP A 25 -1.26 -3.45 -3.34
N GLY A 26 -0.49 -2.75 -2.49
CA GLY A 26 0.85 -3.14 -2.06
C GLY A 26 1.99 -2.64 -2.94
N VAL A 27 1.75 -2.17 -4.17
CA VAL A 27 2.77 -1.73 -5.15
C VAL A 27 3.95 -2.71 -5.20
N HIS A 28 3.61 -4.01 -5.32
CA HIS A 28 4.56 -5.13 -5.29
C HIS A 28 5.40 -5.23 -6.57
N LEU A 29 6.40 -6.12 -6.60
CA LEU A 29 7.31 -6.28 -7.74
C LEU A 29 6.60 -6.54 -9.06
N GLY A 30 5.49 -7.29 -9.07
CA GLY A 30 4.66 -7.45 -10.27
C GLY A 30 4.08 -6.13 -10.77
N HIS A 31 3.61 -5.25 -9.87
CA HIS A 31 3.18 -3.91 -10.23
C HIS A 31 4.34 -3.05 -10.76
N ARG A 32 5.55 -3.18 -10.18
CA ARG A 32 6.73 -2.43 -10.64
C ARG A 32 7.09 -2.75 -12.08
N VAL A 33 6.97 -4.01 -12.53
CA VAL A 33 7.20 -4.37 -13.94
C VAL A 33 6.26 -3.62 -14.89
N VAL A 34 4.97 -3.51 -14.51
CA VAL A 34 3.97 -2.76 -15.29
C VAL A 34 4.28 -1.25 -15.27
N ILE A 35 4.68 -0.70 -14.12
CA ILE A 35 5.07 0.71 -13.98
C ILE A 35 6.32 1.03 -14.81
N GLU A 36 7.34 0.18 -14.79
CA GLU A 36 8.57 0.39 -15.56
C GLU A 36 8.31 0.29 -17.08
N ALA A 37 7.42 -0.61 -17.52
CA ALA A 37 6.99 -0.64 -18.90
C ALA A 37 6.26 0.65 -19.31
N ALA A 38 5.39 1.19 -18.44
CA ALA A 38 4.74 2.47 -18.67
C ALA A 38 5.74 3.64 -18.70
N ARG A 39 6.76 3.61 -17.82
CA ARG A 39 7.87 4.58 -17.82
C ARG A 39 8.63 4.58 -19.15
N ALA A 40 8.95 3.39 -19.66
CA ALA A 40 9.62 3.25 -20.95
C ALA A 40 8.79 3.82 -22.10
N GLU A 41 7.47 3.59 -22.08
CA GLU A 41 6.55 4.16 -23.09
C GLU A 41 6.38 5.68 -22.94
N ALA A 42 6.33 6.19 -21.72
CA ALA A 42 6.32 7.63 -21.43
C ALA A 42 7.58 8.31 -21.98
N ALA A 43 8.77 7.75 -21.70
CA ALA A 43 10.05 8.27 -22.17
C ALA A 43 10.14 8.31 -23.71
N LYS A 44 9.69 7.24 -24.41
CA LYS A 44 9.66 7.20 -25.89
C LYS A 44 8.79 8.31 -26.50
N ARG A 45 7.79 8.77 -25.78
CA ARG A 45 6.83 9.78 -26.25
C ARG A 45 7.10 11.18 -25.75
N GLY A 46 8.09 11.35 -24.85
CA GLY A 46 8.28 12.60 -24.12
C GLY A 46 7.05 13.00 -23.29
N ALA A 47 6.33 12.00 -22.76
CA ALA A 47 5.06 12.14 -22.06
C ALA A 47 5.23 11.86 -20.55
N PRO A 48 4.31 12.36 -19.69
CA PRO A 48 4.31 12.02 -18.27
C PRO A 48 4.06 10.51 -18.03
N LEU A 49 4.70 9.96 -17.00
CA LEU A 49 4.36 8.64 -16.47
C LEU A 49 3.10 8.74 -15.62
N GLY A 50 2.05 8.03 -16.03
CA GLY A 50 0.77 7.97 -15.33
C GLY A 50 0.53 6.64 -14.62
N ILE A 51 -0.27 6.68 -13.56
CA ILE A 51 -0.90 5.50 -12.95
C ILE A 51 -2.40 5.74 -12.93
N LEU A 52 -3.18 4.79 -13.45
CA LEU A 52 -4.64 4.79 -13.34
C LEU A 52 -5.06 3.71 -12.34
N THR A 53 -5.68 4.13 -11.27
CA THR A 53 -6.16 3.28 -10.18
C THR A 53 -7.53 3.74 -9.68
N PHE A 54 -8.11 3.01 -8.75
CA PHE A 54 -9.49 3.20 -8.32
C PHE A 54 -9.61 3.32 -6.80
N GLU A 55 -10.51 4.20 -6.34
CA GLU A 55 -10.83 4.39 -4.93
C GLU A 55 -12.36 4.60 -4.76
N PRO A 56 -13.09 3.80 -3.95
CA PRO A 56 -12.58 2.61 -3.25
C PRO A 56 -12.08 1.52 -4.22
N HIS A 57 -11.34 0.55 -3.68
CA HIS A 57 -10.92 -0.60 -4.48
C HIS A 57 -12.14 -1.34 -5.05
N PRO A 58 -12.14 -1.80 -6.31
CA PRO A 58 -13.31 -2.44 -6.92
C PRO A 58 -13.93 -3.57 -6.08
N ARG A 59 -13.08 -4.37 -5.40
CA ARG A 59 -13.56 -5.43 -4.51
C ARG A 59 -14.36 -4.88 -3.31
N GLU A 60 -13.99 -3.73 -2.76
CA GLU A 60 -14.75 -3.09 -1.66
C GLU A 60 -16.11 -2.62 -2.14
N PHE A 61 -16.19 -2.08 -3.36
CA PHE A 61 -17.45 -1.65 -3.95
C PHE A 61 -18.41 -2.82 -4.17
N PHE A 62 -17.91 -3.97 -4.68
CA PHE A 62 -18.77 -5.13 -4.96
C PHE A 62 -19.03 -6.02 -3.73
N ALA A 63 -18.21 -5.95 -2.69
CA ALA A 63 -18.33 -6.74 -1.48
C ALA A 63 -18.04 -5.89 -0.23
N PRO A 64 -18.88 -4.90 0.09
CA PRO A 64 -18.62 -3.94 1.17
C PRO A 64 -18.54 -4.59 2.56
N ASP A 65 -19.22 -5.72 2.76
CA ASP A 65 -19.25 -6.46 4.02
C ASP A 65 -18.11 -7.50 4.13
N ALA A 66 -17.26 -7.62 3.11
CA ALA A 66 -16.13 -8.55 3.13
C ALA A 66 -15.06 -8.10 4.16
N PRO A 67 -14.33 -9.06 4.76
CA PRO A 67 -13.23 -8.70 5.64
C PRO A 67 -12.21 -7.77 4.95
N PRO A 68 -11.61 -6.82 5.70
CA PRO A 68 -10.58 -5.94 5.17
C PRO A 68 -9.43 -6.72 4.54
N PHE A 69 -8.96 -6.26 3.38
CA PHE A 69 -7.93 -6.97 2.61
C PHE A 69 -6.84 -6.05 2.05
N ARG A 70 -7.02 -4.72 2.12
CA ARG A 70 -6.07 -3.75 1.55
C ARG A 70 -4.69 -3.88 2.19
N LEU A 71 -3.65 -4.03 1.38
CA LEU A 71 -2.26 -4.01 1.86
C LEU A 71 -1.83 -2.59 2.25
N MET A 72 -2.44 -1.58 1.66
CA MET A 72 -2.19 -0.16 1.95
C MET A 72 -3.44 0.67 1.70
N ASN A 73 -3.57 1.77 2.43
CA ASN A 73 -4.58 2.78 2.16
C ASN A 73 -4.20 3.64 0.93
N ALA A 74 -5.09 4.51 0.49
CA ALA A 74 -4.87 5.37 -0.69
C ALA A 74 -3.67 6.31 -0.50
N GLU A 75 -3.47 6.86 0.70
CA GLU A 75 -2.36 7.74 1.02
C GLU A 75 -1.00 7.01 0.92
N ALA A 76 -0.86 5.83 1.54
CA ALA A 76 0.35 5.01 1.47
C ALA A 76 0.65 4.59 0.03
N ARG A 77 -0.39 4.25 -0.77
CA ARG A 77 -0.25 3.96 -2.19
C ARG A 77 0.28 5.17 -2.95
N ALA A 78 -0.30 6.35 -2.75
CA ALA A 78 0.14 7.58 -3.39
C ALA A 78 1.60 7.93 -3.00
N ASN A 79 1.94 7.83 -1.71
CA ASN A 79 3.30 8.07 -1.21
C ASN A 79 4.31 7.11 -1.86
N ARG A 80 3.96 5.83 -1.98
CA ARG A 80 4.83 4.83 -2.63
C ARG A 80 5.01 5.09 -4.12
N LEU A 81 3.94 5.42 -4.84
CA LEU A 81 3.99 5.76 -6.27
C LEU A 81 4.80 7.04 -6.51
N ALA A 82 4.69 8.04 -5.63
CA ALA A 82 5.50 9.26 -5.71
C ALA A 82 7.00 8.95 -5.56
N LYS A 83 7.39 8.08 -4.62
CA LYS A 83 8.78 7.61 -4.46
C LYS A 83 9.29 6.86 -5.70
N LEU A 84 8.42 6.22 -6.46
CA LEU A 84 8.75 5.59 -7.73
C LEU A 84 8.81 6.58 -8.90
N GLY A 85 8.70 7.88 -8.66
CA GLY A 85 8.81 8.91 -9.69
C GLY A 85 7.64 8.93 -10.68
N VAL A 86 6.44 8.62 -10.22
CA VAL A 86 5.20 8.78 -11.00
C VAL A 86 4.87 10.26 -11.10
N ASP A 87 4.55 10.74 -12.29
CA ASP A 87 4.20 12.14 -12.55
C ASP A 87 2.71 12.39 -12.27
N HIS A 88 1.83 11.51 -12.79
CA HIS A 88 0.37 11.64 -12.71
C HIS A 88 -0.26 10.41 -12.03
N LEU A 89 -1.02 10.63 -10.97
CA LEU A 89 -1.86 9.62 -10.33
C LEU A 89 -3.34 9.91 -10.65
N TYR A 90 -3.94 9.10 -11.50
CA TYR A 90 -5.37 9.12 -11.78
C TYR A 90 -6.06 8.15 -10.80
N GLU A 91 -6.51 8.67 -9.67
CA GLU A 91 -7.23 7.92 -8.65
C GLU A 91 -8.73 8.14 -8.82
N LEU A 92 -9.35 7.30 -9.64
CA LEU A 92 -10.72 7.50 -10.04
C LEU A 92 -11.72 6.91 -9.05
N PRO A 93 -12.84 7.60 -8.77
CA PRO A 93 -13.89 7.05 -7.92
C PRO A 93 -14.49 5.79 -8.59
N PHE A 94 -14.41 4.65 -7.89
CA PHE A 94 -15.06 3.42 -8.33
C PHE A 94 -16.49 3.39 -7.82
N ASP A 95 -17.39 3.96 -8.60
CA ASP A 95 -18.80 4.08 -8.32
C ASP A 95 -19.67 3.26 -9.30
N ALA A 96 -20.99 3.34 -9.16
CA ALA A 96 -21.92 2.64 -10.01
C ALA A 96 -21.82 3.07 -11.49
N ARG A 97 -21.45 4.33 -11.77
CA ARG A 97 -21.25 4.82 -13.13
C ARG A 97 -20.04 4.13 -13.78
N LEU A 98 -18.89 4.16 -13.12
CA LEU A 98 -17.67 3.54 -13.64
C LEU A 98 -17.83 2.01 -13.75
N ALA A 99 -18.39 1.37 -12.72
CA ALA A 99 -18.65 -0.07 -12.70
C ALA A 99 -19.66 -0.53 -13.77
N GLY A 100 -20.52 0.37 -14.24
CA GLY A 100 -21.53 0.13 -15.26
C GLY A 100 -21.04 0.29 -16.71
N LEU A 101 -19.86 0.87 -16.95
CA LEU A 101 -19.33 1.09 -18.30
C LEU A 101 -19.02 -0.23 -19.00
N SER A 102 -19.47 -0.37 -20.24
CA SER A 102 -18.99 -1.45 -21.10
C SER A 102 -17.47 -1.33 -21.34
N PRO A 103 -16.78 -2.40 -21.77
CA PRO A 103 -15.35 -2.29 -22.13
C PRO A 103 -15.07 -1.18 -23.14
N GLU A 104 -15.89 -1.05 -24.19
CA GLU A 104 -15.74 0.02 -25.19
C GLU A 104 -15.98 1.41 -24.58
N ALA A 105 -17.03 1.57 -23.76
CA ALA A 105 -17.33 2.84 -23.10
C ALA A 105 -16.19 3.26 -22.13
N PHE A 106 -15.59 2.32 -21.41
CA PHE A 106 -14.42 2.58 -20.58
C PHE A 106 -13.24 3.09 -21.42
N ALA A 107 -12.93 2.44 -22.53
CA ALA A 107 -11.86 2.87 -23.43
C ALA A 107 -12.13 4.28 -23.99
N ARG A 108 -13.35 4.55 -24.43
CA ARG A 108 -13.73 5.83 -25.02
C ARG A 108 -13.82 6.95 -23.98
N GLU A 109 -14.69 6.77 -22.97
CA GLU A 109 -15.03 7.85 -22.04
C GLU A 109 -13.92 8.12 -21.01
N VAL A 110 -13.21 7.07 -20.56
CA VAL A 110 -12.17 7.22 -19.50
C VAL A 110 -10.80 7.43 -20.12
N ILE A 111 -10.35 6.51 -20.99
CA ILE A 111 -8.98 6.55 -21.53
C ILE A 111 -8.81 7.70 -22.52
N VAL A 112 -9.71 7.82 -23.51
CA VAL A 112 -9.56 8.76 -24.62
C VAL A 112 -10.15 10.13 -24.28
N ASP A 113 -11.46 10.21 -24.08
CA ASP A 113 -12.16 11.50 -23.95
C ASP A 113 -11.83 12.16 -22.60
N GLY A 114 -11.80 11.38 -21.52
CA GLY A 114 -11.58 11.85 -20.18
C GLY A 114 -10.13 12.19 -19.90
N LEU A 115 -9.28 11.18 -19.79
CA LEU A 115 -7.87 11.35 -19.39
C LEU A 115 -6.95 11.68 -20.57
N GLY A 116 -7.35 11.32 -21.80
CA GLY A 116 -6.55 11.55 -23.01
C GLY A 116 -5.20 10.84 -22.96
N LEU A 117 -5.18 9.59 -22.49
CA LEU A 117 -3.95 8.83 -22.41
C LEU A 117 -3.44 8.48 -23.83
N SER A 118 -2.15 8.65 -24.06
CA SER A 118 -1.51 8.29 -25.32
C SER A 118 -1.15 6.81 -25.40
N HIS A 119 -0.94 6.18 -24.23
CA HIS A 119 -0.59 4.78 -24.13
C HIS A 119 -1.04 4.21 -22.79
N VAL A 120 -1.49 2.96 -22.79
CA VAL A 120 -1.82 2.23 -21.55
C VAL A 120 -1.01 0.95 -21.45
N VAL A 121 -0.58 0.63 -20.23
CA VAL A 121 0.15 -0.60 -19.92
C VAL A 121 -0.62 -1.37 -18.87
N VAL A 122 -0.83 -2.66 -19.10
CA VAL A 122 -1.62 -3.55 -18.25
C VAL A 122 -0.92 -4.88 -18.03
N GLY A 123 -1.28 -5.61 -16.96
CA GLY A 123 -0.90 -7.01 -16.82
C GLY A 123 -1.60 -7.88 -17.86
N ALA A 124 -1.00 -9.01 -18.23
CA ALA A 124 -1.56 -9.94 -19.22
C ALA A 124 -2.90 -10.57 -18.81
N ASP A 125 -3.22 -10.55 -17.51
CA ASP A 125 -4.49 -11.02 -16.93
C ASP A 125 -5.54 -9.91 -16.72
N PHE A 126 -5.26 -8.70 -17.24
CA PHE A 126 -6.11 -7.55 -17.02
C PHE A 126 -7.49 -7.73 -17.65
N CYS A 127 -8.52 -7.53 -16.84
CA CYS A 127 -9.90 -7.51 -17.25
C CYS A 127 -10.57 -6.21 -16.79
N PHE A 128 -11.43 -5.64 -17.62
CA PHE A 128 -12.06 -4.33 -17.35
C PHE A 128 -13.50 -4.26 -17.87
N GLY A 129 -14.15 -3.14 -17.56
CA GLY A 129 -15.54 -2.90 -17.92
C GLY A 129 -16.52 -3.74 -17.08
N LYS A 130 -17.81 -3.52 -17.32
CA LYS A 130 -18.90 -4.17 -16.58
C LYS A 130 -18.77 -5.69 -16.61
N GLY A 131 -18.81 -6.28 -15.42
CA GLY A 131 -18.69 -7.75 -15.27
C GLY A 131 -17.32 -8.29 -15.68
N ARG A 132 -16.26 -7.47 -15.79
CA ARG A 132 -14.91 -7.85 -16.27
C ARG A 132 -14.95 -8.47 -17.68
N ALA A 133 -15.88 -8.00 -18.53
CA ALA A 133 -16.10 -8.58 -19.86
C ALA A 133 -15.02 -8.20 -20.88
N GLY A 134 -14.28 -7.11 -20.66
CA GLY A 134 -13.18 -6.68 -21.53
C GLY A 134 -11.89 -7.41 -21.21
N THR A 135 -11.16 -7.79 -22.23
CA THR A 135 -9.86 -8.47 -22.18
C THR A 135 -8.74 -7.57 -22.69
N VAL A 136 -7.50 -8.02 -22.59
CA VAL A 136 -6.35 -7.32 -23.17
C VAL A 136 -6.46 -7.19 -24.68
N GLU A 137 -6.97 -8.22 -25.38
CA GLU A 137 -7.20 -8.22 -26.82
C GLU A 137 -8.24 -7.16 -27.23
N ASP A 138 -9.31 -7.02 -26.45
CA ASP A 138 -10.28 -5.94 -26.67
C ASP A 138 -9.63 -4.57 -26.48
N LEU A 139 -8.80 -4.40 -25.46
CA LEU A 139 -8.11 -3.12 -25.20
C LEU A 139 -7.16 -2.76 -26.36
N VAL A 140 -6.42 -3.75 -26.90
CA VAL A 140 -5.56 -3.56 -28.07
C VAL A 140 -6.38 -3.14 -29.29
N ARG A 141 -7.52 -3.80 -29.55
CA ARG A 141 -8.43 -3.45 -30.62
C ARG A 141 -8.97 -2.02 -30.48
N PHE A 142 -9.45 -1.67 -29.28
CA PHE A 142 -9.91 -0.30 -28.99
C PHE A 142 -8.79 0.73 -29.12
N GLY A 143 -7.57 0.38 -28.71
CA GLY A 143 -6.41 1.26 -28.91
C GLY A 143 -6.16 1.59 -30.36
N ALA A 144 -6.21 0.58 -31.24
CA ALA A 144 -6.05 0.76 -32.68
C ALA A 144 -7.19 1.59 -33.31
N GLU A 145 -8.42 1.38 -32.85
CA GLU A 145 -9.61 2.08 -33.35
C GLU A 145 -9.70 3.55 -32.85
N MET A 146 -9.24 3.82 -31.62
CA MET A 146 -9.42 5.10 -30.94
C MET A 146 -8.14 5.93 -30.83
N GLY A 147 -6.98 5.40 -31.27
CA GLY A 147 -5.74 6.17 -31.39
C GLY A 147 -4.86 6.20 -30.14
N PHE A 148 -4.91 5.18 -29.26
CA PHE A 148 -3.96 5.03 -28.16
C PHE A 148 -3.19 3.70 -28.22
N GLY A 149 -1.95 3.70 -27.72
CA GLY A 149 -1.14 2.48 -27.68
C GLY A 149 -1.50 1.57 -26.50
N VAL A 150 -1.23 0.27 -26.66
CA VAL A 150 -1.43 -0.72 -25.58
C VAL A 150 -0.21 -1.63 -25.46
N THR A 151 0.26 -1.88 -24.25
CA THR A 151 1.28 -2.89 -23.93
C THR A 151 0.77 -3.82 -22.83
N ALA A 152 0.78 -5.11 -23.10
CA ALA A 152 0.52 -6.15 -22.09
C ALA A 152 1.83 -6.68 -21.52
N VAL A 153 1.94 -6.75 -20.20
CA VAL A 153 3.13 -7.22 -19.49
C VAL A 153 2.84 -8.60 -18.88
N PRO A 154 3.71 -9.60 -19.08
CA PRO A 154 3.56 -10.91 -18.45
C PRO A 154 3.53 -10.82 -16.92
N LEU A 155 2.81 -11.76 -16.29
CA LEU A 155 2.80 -11.88 -14.83
C LEU A 155 4.20 -12.26 -14.32
N LEU A 156 4.62 -11.63 -13.22
CA LEU A 156 5.89 -11.93 -12.58
C LEU A 156 5.76 -13.12 -11.65
N SER A 157 6.61 -14.12 -11.83
CA SER A 157 6.86 -15.18 -10.86
C SER A 157 8.30 -15.15 -10.41
N ASN A 158 8.55 -15.46 -9.14
CA ASN A 158 9.90 -15.60 -8.59
C ASN A 158 10.08 -16.98 -7.96
N HIS A 159 11.24 -17.27 -7.39
CA HIS A 159 11.57 -18.54 -6.72
C HIS A 159 10.71 -18.85 -5.47
N VAL A 160 9.95 -17.86 -4.96
CA VAL A 160 8.98 -18.03 -3.85
C VAL A 160 7.58 -18.37 -4.40
N GLY A 161 7.35 -18.22 -5.70
CA GLY A 161 6.06 -18.43 -6.37
C GLY A 161 5.55 -17.20 -7.10
N GLU A 162 4.25 -17.12 -7.30
CA GLU A 162 3.60 -15.97 -7.94
C GLU A 162 3.63 -14.75 -7.03
N VAL A 163 4.17 -13.64 -7.55
CA VAL A 163 4.17 -12.34 -6.87
C VAL A 163 2.82 -11.66 -7.03
N SER A 164 1.98 -11.81 -6.02
CA SER A 164 0.62 -11.26 -6.03
C SER A 164 0.25 -10.64 -4.68
N SER A 165 -0.72 -9.72 -4.67
CA SER A 165 -1.26 -9.19 -3.40
C SER A 165 -1.86 -10.31 -2.53
N THR A 166 -2.32 -11.42 -3.11
CA THR A 166 -2.86 -12.58 -2.37
C THR A 166 -1.75 -13.32 -1.63
N SER A 167 -0.63 -13.62 -2.28
CA SER A 167 0.53 -14.28 -1.67
C SER A 167 1.13 -13.42 -0.55
N ILE A 168 1.18 -12.11 -0.75
CA ILE A 168 1.66 -11.15 0.26
C ILE A 168 0.76 -11.18 1.50
N ARG A 169 -0.58 -11.13 1.33
CA ARG A 169 -1.52 -11.23 2.46
C ARG A 169 -1.35 -12.52 3.23
N HIS A 170 -1.16 -13.63 2.54
CA HIS A 170 -0.92 -14.93 3.17
C HIS A 170 0.35 -14.90 4.03
N ALA A 171 1.47 -14.41 3.50
CA ALA A 171 2.72 -14.28 4.24
C ALA A 171 2.55 -13.39 5.50
N LEU A 172 1.85 -12.26 5.39
CA LEU A 172 1.57 -11.38 6.54
C LEU A 172 0.66 -12.04 7.59
N SER A 173 -0.36 -12.78 7.16
CA SER A 173 -1.25 -13.52 8.07
C SER A 173 -0.53 -14.63 8.84
N GLU A 174 0.55 -15.17 8.29
CA GLU A 174 1.38 -16.19 8.93
C GLU A 174 2.53 -15.61 9.77
N GLY A 175 2.66 -14.28 9.85
CA GLY A 175 3.75 -13.63 10.59
C GLY A 175 5.10 -13.73 9.88
N ARG A 176 5.12 -13.73 8.55
CA ARG A 176 6.31 -13.78 7.71
C ARG A 176 6.52 -12.46 6.93
N PRO A 177 6.79 -11.32 7.64
CA PRO A 177 6.94 -10.03 6.99
C PRO A 177 8.14 -9.96 6.06
N GLY A 178 9.20 -10.74 6.30
CA GLY A 178 10.35 -10.85 5.41
C GLY A 178 9.98 -11.44 4.04
N ASP A 179 9.15 -12.50 4.00
CA ASP A 179 8.67 -13.08 2.74
C ASP A 179 7.75 -12.09 1.99
N ALA A 180 6.89 -11.40 2.74
CA ALA A 180 6.06 -10.32 2.18
C ALA A 180 6.93 -9.23 1.57
N ALA A 181 8.00 -8.79 2.25
CA ALA A 181 8.94 -7.80 1.76
C ALA A 181 9.66 -8.27 0.48
N GLY A 182 10.01 -9.57 0.40
CA GLY A 182 10.59 -10.19 -0.80
C GLY A 182 9.69 -10.12 -2.03
N MET A 183 8.38 -10.21 -1.86
CA MET A 183 7.40 -10.05 -2.94
C MET A 183 7.06 -8.58 -3.24
N LEU A 184 7.03 -7.75 -2.19
CA LEU A 184 6.78 -6.31 -2.31
C LEU A 184 7.95 -5.56 -2.97
N GLY A 185 9.19 -5.98 -2.70
CA GLY A 185 10.40 -5.21 -3.01
C GLY A 185 10.62 -4.03 -2.05
N HIS A 186 9.88 -4.01 -0.93
CA HIS A 186 9.99 -3.07 0.20
C HIS A 186 9.31 -3.70 1.42
N TRP A 187 9.57 -3.18 2.62
CA TRP A 187 8.85 -3.62 3.81
C TRP A 187 7.37 -3.28 3.71
N HIS A 188 6.51 -4.21 4.17
CA HIS A 188 5.10 -3.89 4.35
C HIS A 188 4.95 -2.76 5.37
N ARG A 189 4.22 -1.70 5.03
CA ARG A 189 4.06 -0.51 5.83
C ARG A 189 2.61 -0.24 6.19
N ILE A 190 2.40 0.13 7.45
CA ILE A 190 1.14 0.67 7.95
C ILE A 190 1.33 2.17 8.08
N GLU A 191 0.54 2.95 7.34
CA GLU A 191 0.61 4.42 7.36
C GLU A 191 -0.67 5.02 7.92
N GLY A 192 -0.54 6.05 8.74
CA GLY A 192 -1.67 6.76 9.31
C GLY A 192 -1.29 7.79 10.35
N GLU A 193 -2.30 8.51 10.82
CA GLU A 193 -2.18 9.50 11.88
C GLU A 193 -2.10 8.84 13.26
N VAL A 194 -1.25 9.39 14.12
CA VAL A 194 -1.16 8.99 15.52
C VAL A 194 -2.35 9.52 16.31
N LEU A 195 -3.13 8.59 16.82
CA LEU A 195 -4.32 8.86 17.62
C LEU A 195 -4.02 8.82 19.12
N HIS A 196 -4.84 9.51 19.90
CA HIS A 196 -4.81 9.37 21.35
C HIS A 196 -5.25 7.96 21.76
N GLY A 197 -4.42 7.28 22.55
CA GLY A 197 -4.72 5.98 23.16
C GLY A 197 -4.89 6.11 24.68
N ASP A 198 -4.98 4.96 25.37
CA ASP A 198 -5.14 4.88 26.84
C ASP A 198 -3.94 5.40 27.65
N ALA A 199 -2.83 5.77 26.98
CA ALA A 199 -1.56 6.25 27.58
C ALA A 199 -0.97 5.31 28.66
N ARG A 200 -1.41 4.05 28.75
CA ARG A 200 -0.93 3.06 29.74
C ARG A 200 0.57 2.78 29.61
N GLY A 201 1.07 2.72 28.37
CA GLY A 201 2.49 2.52 28.08
C GLY A 201 3.37 3.63 28.67
N ARG A 202 2.91 4.89 28.64
CA ARG A 202 3.65 6.03 29.22
C ARG A 202 3.89 5.85 30.73
N ALA A 203 2.89 5.36 31.48
CA ALA A 203 3.02 5.11 32.91
C ALA A 203 4.01 3.97 33.23
N LEU A 204 4.27 3.09 32.27
CA LEU A 204 5.20 1.96 32.38
C LEU A 204 6.60 2.27 31.82
N GLY A 205 6.84 3.47 31.30
CA GLY A 205 8.12 3.83 30.68
C GLY A 205 8.23 3.49 29.19
N PHE A 206 7.15 3.01 28.56
CA PHE A 206 7.08 2.66 27.12
C PHE A 206 5.99 3.45 26.42
N PRO A 207 6.16 4.77 26.18
CA PRO A 207 5.18 5.55 25.46
C PRO A 207 5.00 5.05 24.03
N THR A 208 3.77 4.71 23.65
CA THR A 208 3.44 4.18 22.32
C THR A 208 2.64 5.16 21.47
N ALA A 209 2.95 5.21 20.19
CA ALA A 209 2.16 5.85 19.16
C ALA A 209 1.11 4.85 18.66
N ASN A 210 -0.17 5.25 18.70
CA ASN A 210 -1.30 4.39 18.34
C ASN A 210 -1.84 4.78 16.97
N MET A 211 -1.98 3.81 16.07
CA MET A 211 -2.56 4.01 14.74
C MET A 211 -3.65 2.98 14.48
N SER A 212 -4.75 3.41 13.86
CA SER A 212 -5.78 2.49 13.38
C SER A 212 -5.31 1.76 12.13
N ILE A 213 -5.57 0.44 12.07
CA ILE A 213 -5.41 -0.36 10.85
C ILE A 213 -6.77 -0.75 10.27
N ARG A 214 -7.79 0.05 10.57
CA ARG A 214 -9.14 -0.15 10.03
C ARG A 214 -9.12 -0.15 8.50
N GLY A 215 -9.80 -1.11 7.88
CA GLY A 215 -9.83 -1.25 6.40
C GLY A 215 -8.61 -1.93 5.80
N LEU A 216 -7.52 -2.13 6.55
CA LEU A 216 -6.35 -2.84 6.07
C LEU A 216 -6.42 -4.35 6.36
N HIS A 217 -5.71 -5.11 5.53
CA HIS A 217 -5.42 -6.51 5.80
C HIS A 217 -4.75 -6.63 7.17
N ARG A 218 -5.17 -7.64 7.94
CA ARG A 218 -4.66 -7.87 9.29
C ARG A 218 -3.46 -8.80 9.23
N PRO A 219 -2.23 -8.31 9.50
CA PRO A 219 -1.10 -9.18 9.74
C PRO A 219 -1.37 -10.09 10.95
N ARG A 220 -0.60 -11.16 11.13
CA ARG A 220 -0.67 -11.97 12.34
C ARG A 220 -0.56 -11.07 13.57
N PHE A 221 -1.48 -11.21 14.52
CA PHE A 221 -1.44 -10.41 15.73
C PHE A 221 -0.27 -10.83 16.62
N GLY A 222 0.38 -9.83 17.20
CA GLY A 222 1.56 -10.04 18.02
C GLY A 222 2.51 -8.86 18.00
N VAL A 223 3.75 -9.11 18.38
CA VAL A 223 4.81 -8.10 18.50
C VAL A 223 5.79 -8.23 17.36
N TYR A 224 6.20 -7.08 16.81
CA TYR A 224 7.11 -6.97 15.67
C TYR A 224 8.29 -6.05 15.97
N ALA A 225 9.45 -6.35 15.42
CA ALA A 225 10.51 -5.37 15.21
C ALA A 225 10.10 -4.49 14.02
N VAL A 226 10.19 -3.16 14.19
CA VAL A 226 9.70 -2.20 13.19
C VAL A 226 10.69 -1.06 12.93
N ARG A 227 10.66 -0.50 11.72
CA ARG A 227 11.19 0.83 11.39
C ARG A 227 10.06 1.81 11.21
N VAL A 228 10.15 2.93 11.88
CA VAL A 228 9.11 3.95 11.90
C VAL A 228 9.64 5.23 11.26
N ASP A 229 9.04 5.61 10.13
CA ASP A 229 9.29 6.93 9.55
C ASP A 229 8.23 7.90 10.08
N VAL A 230 8.66 8.98 10.71
CA VAL A 230 7.82 10.11 11.08
C VAL A 230 7.72 11.03 9.87
N LEU A 231 6.55 11.05 9.22
CA LEU A 231 6.34 11.70 7.92
C LEU A 231 5.98 13.19 8.05
N SER A 232 5.50 13.64 9.20
CA SER A 232 5.06 15.03 9.43
C SER A 232 5.51 15.56 10.80
N GLY A 233 5.33 16.86 11.03
CA GLY A 233 5.67 17.50 12.31
C GLY A 233 7.16 17.75 12.51
N PRO A 234 7.54 18.18 13.74
CA PRO A 234 8.91 18.60 14.05
C PRO A 234 9.90 17.46 14.22
N HIS A 235 9.43 16.24 14.43
CA HIS A 235 10.26 15.05 14.70
C HIS A 235 10.47 14.15 13.48
N ARG A 236 10.40 14.72 12.26
CA ARG A 236 10.65 13.98 11.01
C ARG A 236 11.97 13.22 11.07
N GLY A 237 11.92 11.94 10.74
CA GLY A 237 13.09 11.07 10.77
C GLY A 237 12.69 9.60 10.77
N THR A 238 13.68 8.72 10.76
CA THR A 238 13.50 7.27 10.83
C THR A 238 14.01 6.78 12.18
N TYR A 239 13.19 5.98 12.85
CA TYR A 239 13.45 5.42 14.17
C TYR A 239 13.26 3.92 14.15
N ASP A 240 14.11 3.20 14.87
CA ASP A 240 13.88 1.79 15.15
C ASP A 240 12.87 1.66 16.30
N GLY A 241 12.13 0.54 16.35
CA GLY A 241 11.12 0.35 17.37
C GLY A 241 10.61 -1.06 17.49
N ALA A 242 9.67 -1.24 18.41
CA ALA A 242 8.83 -2.43 18.50
C ALA A 242 7.37 -2.02 18.41
N ALA A 243 6.56 -2.82 17.71
CA ALA A 243 5.13 -2.56 17.59
C ALA A 243 4.29 -3.78 17.96
N SER A 244 3.18 -3.54 18.64
CA SER A 244 2.13 -4.53 18.87
C SER A 244 1.00 -4.31 17.88
N ILE A 245 0.61 -5.36 17.17
CA ILE A 245 -0.59 -5.37 16.33
C ILE A 245 -1.61 -6.29 16.99
N GLY A 246 -2.79 -5.78 17.27
CA GLY A 246 -3.83 -6.54 17.95
C GLY A 246 -5.17 -5.81 17.98
N ILE A 247 -6.15 -6.43 18.62
CA ILE A 247 -7.47 -5.83 18.85
C ILE A 247 -7.47 -5.25 20.26
N ARG A 248 -7.65 -3.95 20.36
CA ARG A 248 -7.87 -3.30 21.65
C ARG A 248 -9.18 -2.51 21.65
N PRO A 249 -9.90 -2.49 22.76
CA PRO A 249 -11.08 -1.62 22.87
C PRO A 249 -10.60 -0.16 22.86
N MET A 250 -10.76 0.52 21.73
CA MET A 250 -10.61 1.96 21.62
C MET A 250 -11.98 2.54 21.32
N PHE A 251 -12.42 3.52 22.12
CA PHE A 251 -13.72 4.20 21.93
C PHE A 251 -14.94 3.26 21.89
N GLY A 252 -14.88 2.12 22.61
CA GLY A 252 -15.99 1.16 22.67
C GLY A 252 -16.08 0.20 21.48
N GLU A 253 -15.21 0.30 20.49
CA GLU A 253 -15.12 -0.62 19.35
C GLU A 253 -13.87 -1.51 19.44
N ASN A 254 -14.03 -2.79 19.11
CA ASN A 254 -12.91 -3.73 18.95
C ASN A 254 -12.24 -3.51 17.58
N VAL A 255 -11.50 -2.42 17.43
CA VAL A 255 -10.81 -2.09 16.17
C VAL A 255 -9.36 -2.55 16.27
N PRO A 256 -8.83 -3.25 15.24
CA PRO A 256 -7.42 -3.58 15.18
C PRO A 256 -6.58 -2.31 15.10
N ASN A 257 -5.49 -2.26 15.87
CA ASN A 257 -4.56 -1.13 15.90
C ASN A 257 -3.10 -1.60 15.84
N CYS A 258 -2.23 -0.65 15.53
CA CYS A 258 -0.79 -0.77 15.61
C CYS A 258 -0.29 0.21 16.69
N GLU A 259 0.31 -0.32 17.74
CA GLU A 259 0.90 0.44 18.85
C GLU A 259 2.42 0.36 18.73
N SER A 260 3.08 1.44 18.37
CA SER A 260 4.52 1.48 18.10
C SER A 260 5.26 2.23 19.21
N TYR A 261 6.25 1.58 19.82
CA TYR A 261 7.23 2.18 20.72
C TYR A 261 8.50 2.48 19.93
N LEU A 262 8.84 3.77 19.80
CA LEU A 262 10.03 4.23 19.09
C LEU A 262 11.21 4.26 20.07
N PHE A 263 12.31 3.61 19.70
CA PHE A 263 13.50 3.57 20.54
C PHE A 263 14.23 4.91 20.54
N ASP A 264 14.72 5.28 21.70
CA ASP A 264 15.56 6.49 21.90
C ASP A 264 14.87 7.78 21.41
N PHE A 265 13.53 7.78 21.43
CA PHE A 265 12.71 8.90 21.03
C PHE A 265 12.08 9.61 22.23
N GLU A 266 12.24 10.91 22.25
CA GLU A 266 11.56 11.79 23.20
C GLU A 266 10.77 12.87 22.43
N GLY A 267 9.47 12.97 22.68
CA GLY A 267 8.62 13.97 22.05
C GLY A 267 7.16 13.58 22.01
N ASP A 268 6.37 14.44 21.38
CA ASP A 268 4.95 14.23 21.13
C ASP A 268 4.71 13.95 19.65
N LEU A 269 4.02 12.85 19.38
CA LEU A 269 3.68 12.40 18.04
C LEU A 269 2.18 12.48 17.71
N TYR A 270 1.33 12.93 18.63
CA TYR A 270 -0.11 13.04 18.38
C TYR A 270 -0.41 13.93 17.18
N GLY A 271 -1.29 13.47 16.30
CA GLY A 271 -1.64 14.16 15.05
C GLY A 271 -0.55 14.14 13.98
N THR A 272 0.62 13.50 14.23
CA THR A 272 1.62 13.30 13.19
C THR A 272 1.33 12.04 12.38
N HIS A 273 1.74 12.01 11.12
CA HIS A 273 1.64 10.84 10.26
C HIS A 273 2.91 9.98 10.39
N LEU A 274 2.71 8.70 10.64
CA LEU A 274 3.76 7.69 10.69
C LEU A 274 3.62 6.67 9.57
N SER A 275 4.75 6.08 9.19
CA SER A 275 4.84 4.91 8.32
C SER A 275 5.63 3.83 9.06
N VAL A 276 4.96 2.78 9.52
CA VAL A 276 5.53 1.69 10.32
C VAL A 276 5.80 0.48 9.44
N ALA A 277 7.07 0.18 9.20
CA ALA A 277 7.52 -0.98 8.45
C ALA A 277 7.62 -2.21 9.36
N LEU A 278 6.94 -3.29 9.02
CA LEU A 278 7.04 -4.57 9.72
C LEU A 278 8.27 -5.33 9.22
N VAL A 279 9.27 -5.51 10.09
CA VAL A 279 10.55 -6.13 9.73
C VAL A 279 10.59 -7.60 10.11
N GLU A 280 10.32 -7.91 11.38
CA GLU A 280 10.31 -9.29 11.87
C GLU A 280 9.21 -9.51 12.89
N PHE A 281 8.55 -10.66 12.81
CA PHE A 281 7.59 -11.12 13.81
C PHE A 281 8.34 -11.69 15.00
N LEU A 282 8.15 -11.11 16.18
CA LEU A 282 8.86 -11.53 17.37
C LEU A 282 8.12 -12.62 18.16
N ARG A 283 6.82 -12.44 18.38
CA ARG A 283 5.97 -13.37 19.11
C ARG A 283 4.48 -13.07 18.95
N ASP A 284 3.66 -14.04 19.32
CA ASP A 284 2.21 -13.85 19.47
C ASP A 284 1.87 -12.96 20.68
N GLU A 285 0.63 -12.46 20.71
CA GLU A 285 0.09 -11.79 21.90
C GLU A 285 0.11 -12.74 23.11
N ALA A 286 0.38 -12.21 24.29
CA ALA A 286 0.39 -12.96 25.53
C ALA A 286 -0.40 -12.25 26.62
N LYS A 287 -0.97 -13.02 27.56
CA LYS A 287 -1.55 -12.51 28.79
C LYS A 287 -0.50 -12.61 29.90
N PHE A 288 -0.49 -11.64 30.79
CA PHE A 288 0.46 -11.57 31.90
C PHE A 288 -0.28 -11.54 33.24
N ASP A 289 0.21 -12.31 34.18
CA ASP A 289 -0.40 -12.43 35.52
C ASP A 289 -0.03 -11.26 36.43
N SER A 290 0.96 -10.46 36.05
CA SER A 290 1.40 -9.27 36.79
C SER A 290 1.96 -8.19 35.92
N LEU A 291 1.95 -6.96 36.44
CA LEU A 291 2.54 -5.80 35.76
C LEU A 291 4.06 -5.98 35.56
N ASN A 292 4.74 -6.55 36.54
CA ASN A 292 6.18 -6.81 36.45
C ASN A 292 6.52 -7.82 35.34
N ALA A 293 5.69 -8.86 35.17
CA ALA A 293 5.87 -9.83 34.10
C ALA A 293 5.64 -9.17 32.72
N LEU A 294 4.66 -8.27 32.59
CA LEU A 294 4.43 -7.48 31.38
C LEU A 294 5.64 -6.60 31.05
N VAL A 295 6.14 -5.83 32.03
CA VAL A 295 7.31 -4.95 31.84
C VAL A 295 8.55 -5.75 31.43
N ALA A 296 8.84 -6.85 32.12
CA ALA A 296 9.97 -7.72 31.78
C ALA A 296 9.88 -8.28 30.35
N GLN A 297 8.66 -8.63 29.90
CA GLN A 297 8.46 -9.11 28.53
C GLN A 297 8.64 -7.99 27.50
N ILE A 298 8.15 -6.76 27.79
CA ILE A 298 8.37 -5.61 26.88
C ILE A 298 9.86 -5.32 26.73
N ASP A 299 10.63 -5.34 27.82
CA ASP A 299 12.09 -5.17 27.79
C ASP A 299 12.79 -6.24 26.95
N ALA A 300 12.37 -7.50 27.10
CA ALA A 300 12.88 -8.60 26.27
C ALA A 300 12.55 -8.43 24.80
N ASP A 301 11.32 -8.02 24.47
CA ASP A 301 10.89 -7.74 23.09
C ASP A 301 11.69 -6.57 22.49
N CYS A 302 11.88 -5.48 23.22
CA CYS A 302 12.70 -4.34 22.80
C CYS A 302 14.17 -4.74 22.57
N THR A 303 14.74 -5.56 23.44
CA THR A 303 16.11 -6.08 23.28
C THR A 303 16.23 -6.93 22.02
N ARG A 304 15.28 -7.82 21.78
CA ARG A 304 15.24 -8.64 20.56
C ARG A 304 15.03 -7.79 19.31
N ALA A 305 14.12 -6.83 19.35
CA ALA A 305 13.89 -5.91 18.23
C ALA A 305 15.14 -5.12 17.88
N ARG A 306 15.87 -4.57 18.87
CA ARG A 306 17.15 -3.87 18.64
C ARG A 306 18.19 -4.79 17.99
N ALA A 307 18.30 -6.04 18.43
CA ALA A 307 19.23 -7.01 17.84
C ALA A 307 18.90 -7.31 16.37
N VAL A 308 17.61 -7.50 16.06
CA VAL A 308 17.13 -7.69 14.67
C VAL A 308 17.45 -6.47 13.80
N LEU A 309 17.13 -5.27 14.27
CA LEU A 309 17.24 -4.04 13.50
C LEU A 309 18.68 -3.55 13.31
N ALA A 310 19.60 -3.94 14.21
CA ALA A 310 21.04 -3.67 14.10
C ALA A 310 21.75 -4.58 13.08
N GLY A 311 21.12 -5.69 12.67
CA GLY A 311 21.66 -6.59 11.65
C GLY A 311 21.58 -6.00 10.25
N ASP A 312 22.39 -6.56 9.33
CA ASP A 312 22.22 -6.33 7.90
C ASP A 312 20.88 -6.95 7.47
N LEU A 313 19.83 -6.13 7.54
CA LEU A 313 18.53 -6.51 7.01
C LEU A 313 18.63 -6.47 5.49
N PRO A 314 18.66 -7.63 4.81
CA PRO A 314 18.63 -7.61 3.37
C PRO A 314 17.27 -7.07 2.97
N LEU A 315 17.20 -5.78 2.62
CA LEU A 315 16.11 -5.34 1.77
C LEU A 315 16.25 -6.19 0.51
N PRO A 316 15.23 -6.97 0.16
CA PRO A 316 15.31 -7.91 -0.97
C PRO A 316 15.66 -7.24 -2.30
N PHE A 317 15.64 -5.93 -2.35
CA PHE A 317 16.17 -5.11 -3.45
C PHE A 317 16.59 -3.75 -2.86
N ALA A 318 17.85 -3.66 -2.52
CA ALA A 318 18.46 -2.41 -2.06
C ALA A 318 18.42 -1.35 -3.16
N ARG A 319 18.12 -0.15 -2.73
CA ARG A 319 18.20 1.18 -3.32
C ARG A 319 16.91 1.66 -3.96
N ASP A 320 16.12 2.29 -3.13
CA ASP A 320 15.31 3.46 -3.53
C ASP A 320 16.21 4.70 -3.57
#